data_cb70f0cab1d303dd72cb2e610e1496b9
#
_entry.id   cb70f0cab1d303dd72cb2e610e1496b9
#
_cell.length_a   1.000
_cell.length_b   1.000
_cell.length_c   1.000
_cell.angle_alpha   90.00
_cell.angle_beta   90.00
_cell.angle_gamma   90.00
#
_symmetry.space_group_name_H-M   'P 1'
#
loop_
_entity.id
_entity.type
_entity.pdbx_description
1 polymer ?
#
loop_
_entity_poly.entity_id
_entity_poly.type
_entity_poly.pdbx_seq_one_letter_code
_entity_poly.pdbx_strand_id
1 'polypeptide(L)'
;NENIRRLVFNSYDENFLITDSSEITLTYKELYDEFVHSAWLTGEPGALFEDNMNNHNILKEYLGLMKHVNPCGEISMYPNECCNLGSINIVKFIKEGKTPKNLFDVMQRFDSNDFIQTVMHSTRFLNSVIDHFNIPDEELLNSVLKYRRIGLGIMGWSYALMKLKIPYDSQLAR
;
A
#
# COMPACT_ATOMS: atom_id res chain seq x y z
N ASN A 1 -10.69 22.42 0.10
CA ASN A 1 -10.82 22.51 1.54
C ASN A 1 -9.68 21.76 2.23
N GLU A 2 -8.49 22.39 2.24
CA GLU A 2 -7.27 21.79 2.82
C GLU A 2 -7.36 21.62 4.35
N ASN A 3 -8.22 22.36 5.02
CA ASN A 3 -8.34 22.34 6.48
C ASN A 3 -9.07 21.09 7.02
N ILE A 4 -9.97 20.49 6.26
CA ILE A 4 -10.68 19.25 6.67
C ILE A 4 -9.76 18.02 6.60
N ARG A 5 -8.71 18.03 5.78
CA ARG A 5 -7.73 16.95 5.66
C ARG A 5 -6.86 16.75 6.90
N ARG A 6 -6.96 17.62 7.89
CA ARG A 6 -6.10 17.67 9.08
C ARG A 6 -6.78 17.31 10.39
N LEU A 7 -8.00 16.76 10.33
CA LEU A 7 -8.70 16.37 11.55
C LEU A 7 -8.08 15.10 12.14
N VAL A 8 -7.20 15.30 13.11
CA VAL A 8 -6.69 14.23 13.96
C VAL A 8 -7.71 14.01 15.06
N PHE A 9 -8.47 12.91 14.97
CA PHE A 9 -9.39 12.50 16.02
C PHE A 9 -8.60 11.91 17.19
N ASN A 10 -8.16 12.74 18.13
CA ASN A 10 -7.50 12.28 19.37
C ASN A 10 -8.50 11.85 20.46
N SER A 11 -9.77 12.23 20.32
CA SER A 11 -10.86 11.78 21.20
C SER A 11 -12.18 11.86 20.43
N TYR A 12 -13.02 10.86 20.58
CA TYR A 12 -14.36 10.86 20.02
C TYR A 12 -15.31 11.54 21.02
N ASP A 13 -15.54 12.82 20.84
CA ASP A 13 -16.65 13.54 21.45
C ASP A 13 -17.64 13.93 20.35
N GLU A 14 -18.79 13.26 20.29
CA GLU A 14 -19.80 13.47 19.27
C GLU A 14 -20.37 14.90 19.25
N ASN A 15 -20.19 15.65 20.34
CA ASN A 15 -20.65 17.02 20.47
C ASN A 15 -19.56 18.06 20.23
N PHE A 16 -18.32 17.63 19.94
CA PHE A 16 -17.25 18.59 19.67
C PHE A 16 -17.50 19.31 18.34
N LEU A 17 -17.47 20.65 18.40
CA LEU A 17 -17.70 21.48 17.22
C LEU A 17 -16.38 21.76 16.49
N ILE A 18 -16.41 21.55 15.18
CA ILE A 18 -15.31 21.88 14.28
C ILE A 18 -15.73 23.15 13.54
N THR A 19 -14.97 24.23 13.73
CA THR A 19 -15.18 25.49 13.03
C THR A 19 -14.02 25.75 12.10
N ASP A 20 -14.28 25.92 10.82
CA ASP A 20 -13.30 26.40 9.87
C ASP A 20 -13.41 27.91 9.64
N SER A 21 -12.48 28.47 8.87
CA SER A 21 -12.46 29.92 8.54
C SER A 21 -13.61 30.36 7.63
N SER A 22 -14.44 29.42 7.12
CA SER A 22 -15.60 29.66 6.24
C SER A 22 -16.94 29.66 6.99
N GLU A 23 -16.93 29.68 8.32
CA GLU A 23 -18.13 29.68 9.19
C GLU A 23 -18.96 28.39 9.15
N ILE A 24 -18.45 27.32 8.54
CA ILE A 24 -19.08 26.01 8.60
C ILE A 24 -18.73 25.37 9.93
N THR A 25 -19.74 25.17 10.77
CA THR A 25 -19.61 24.51 12.06
C THR A 25 -20.28 23.15 11.98
N LEU A 26 -19.52 22.07 12.20
CA LEU A 26 -20.00 20.69 12.22
C LEU A 26 -19.62 20.03 13.54
N THR A 27 -20.46 19.17 14.05
CA THR A 27 -20.08 18.21 15.08
C THR A 27 -19.25 17.09 14.46
N TYR A 28 -18.48 16.36 15.26
CA TYR A 28 -17.77 15.16 14.79
C TYR A 28 -18.75 14.11 14.25
N LYS A 29 -19.94 14.03 14.84
CA LYS A 29 -20.97 13.11 14.36
C LYS A 29 -21.44 13.47 12.96
N GLU A 30 -21.75 14.74 12.70
CA GLU A 30 -22.18 15.20 11.36
C GLU A 30 -21.08 14.97 10.31
N LEU A 31 -19.81 15.26 10.66
CA LEU A 31 -18.68 15.00 9.78
C LEU A 31 -18.53 13.50 9.50
N TYR A 32 -18.70 12.64 10.50
CA TYR A 32 -18.64 11.19 10.32
C TYR A 32 -19.78 10.67 9.46
N ASP A 33 -21.00 11.14 9.70
CA ASP A 33 -22.16 10.76 8.92
C ASP A 33 -22.00 11.17 7.43
N GLU A 34 -21.48 12.37 7.18
CA GLU A 34 -21.19 12.84 5.81
C GLU A 34 -20.07 12.03 5.17
N PHE A 35 -19.00 11.71 5.92
CA PHE A 35 -17.94 10.83 5.45
C PHE A 35 -18.47 9.47 5.02
N VAL A 36 -19.29 8.82 5.87
CA VAL A 36 -19.87 7.51 5.60
C VAL A 36 -20.83 7.58 4.40
N HIS A 37 -21.67 8.61 4.33
CA HIS A 37 -22.60 8.81 3.22
C HIS A 37 -21.86 8.99 1.88
N SER A 38 -20.85 9.85 1.85
CA SER A 38 -20.05 10.11 0.65
C SER A 38 -19.30 8.85 0.20
N ALA A 39 -18.69 8.12 1.15
CA ALA A 39 -17.97 6.89 0.86
C ALA A 39 -18.92 5.80 0.30
N TRP A 40 -20.14 5.69 0.84
CA TRP A 40 -21.16 4.78 0.31
C TRP A 40 -21.62 5.18 -1.10
N LEU A 41 -21.78 6.47 -1.36
CA LEU A 41 -22.32 6.98 -2.64
C LEU A 41 -21.27 6.91 -3.77
N THR A 42 -20.00 7.21 -3.48
CA THR A 42 -18.98 7.46 -4.50
C THR A 42 -17.72 6.58 -4.37
N GLY A 43 -17.55 5.91 -3.23
CA GLY A 43 -16.28 5.24 -2.86
C GLY A 43 -15.23 6.17 -2.25
N GLU A 44 -15.52 7.48 -2.15
CA GLU A 44 -14.64 8.52 -1.61
C GLU A 44 -15.34 9.33 -0.50
N PRO A 45 -14.60 9.88 0.47
CA PRO A 45 -13.16 9.88 0.66
C PRO A 45 -12.65 8.63 1.38
N GLY A 46 -11.33 8.36 1.31
CA GLY A 46 -10.64 7.42 2.18
C GLY A 46 -10.22 8.06 3.50
N ALA A 47 -10.05 7.26 4.55
CA ALA A 47 -9.53 7.70 5.84
C ALA A 47 -8.05 7.37 5.98
N LEU A 48 -7.26 8.32 6.49
CA LEU A 48 -5.85 8.14 6.80
C LEU A 48 -5.62 8.40 8.28
N PHE A 49 -4.88 7.50 8.93
CA PHE A 49 -4.53 7.60 10.35
C PHE A 49 -3.04 7.91 10.47
N GLU A 50 -2.69 9.18 10.63
CA GLU A 50 -1.30 9.66 10.62
C GLU A 50 -0.44 8.94 11.67
N ASP A 51 -0.98 8.70 12.85
CA ASP A 51 -0.26 7.97 13.91
C ASP A 51 0.08 6.55 13.46
N ASN A 52 -0.88 5.83 12.88
CA ASN A 52 -0.66 4.48 12.38
C ASN A 52 0.34 4.45 11.22
N MET A 53 0.29 5.43 10.32
CA MET A 53 1.26 5.57 9.23
C MET A 53 2.69 5.74 9.75
N ASN A 54 2.86 6.37 10.90
CA ASN A 54 4.16 6.72 11.46
C ASN A 54 4.63 5.81 12.59
N ASN A 55 3.80 4.91 13.13
CA ASN A 55 4.18 3.98 14.19
C ASN A 55 5.35 3.06 13.78
N HIS A 56 5.45 2.71 12.50
CA HIS A 56 6.50 1.87 11.94
C HIS A 56 7.41 2.62 10.96
N ASN A 57 7.38 3.95 10.97
CA ASN A 57 8.26 4.76 10.15
C ASN A 57 9.68 4.76 10.70
N ILE A 58 10.52 3.89 10.16
CA ILE A 58 11.93 3.73 10.59
C ILE A 58 12.80 4.95 10.26
N LEU A 59 12.35 5.84 9.39
CA LEU A 59 13.07 7.06 9.01
C LEU A 59 12.54 8.31 9.73
N LYS A 60 11.62 8.15 10.68
CA LYS A 60 10.95 9.26 11.37
C LYS A 60 11.94 10.23 12.03
N GLU A 61 12.99 9.72 12.65
CA GLU A 61 14.00 10.52 13.33
C GLU A 61 14.88 11.35 12.37
N TYR A 62 14.96 10.93 11.10
CA TYR A 62 15.81 11.57 10.08
C TYR A 62 15.02 12.46 9.12
N LEU A 63 13.80 12.05 8.77
CA LEU A 63 12.99 12.67 7.72
C LEU A 63 11.67 13.26 8.25
N GLY A 64 11.37 13.06 9.53
CA GLY A 64 10.11 13.50 10.14
C GLY A 64 8.94 12.57 9.82
N LEU A 65 7.73 13.10 9.86
CA LEU A 65 6.50 12.34 9.67
C LEU A 65 6.16 12.20 8.17
N MET A 66 5.70 11.02 7.79
CA MET A 66 4.99 10.81 6.53
C MET A 66 3.57 11.38 6.67
N LYS A 67 3.18 12.28 5.76
CA LYS A 67 1.87 12.97 5.79
C LYS A 67 1.13 12.88 4.47
N HIS A 68 1.68 12.17 3.51
CA HIS A 68 1.15 11.99 2.17
C HIS A 68 0.95 10.52 1.89
N VAL A 69 0.12 10.24 0.90
CA VAL A 69 -0.10 8.90 0.35
C VAL A 69 -0.18 8.99 -1.16
N ASN A 70 -0.02 7.86 -1.84
CA ASN A 70 -0.36 7.73 -3.25
C ASN A 70 -1.90 7.83 -3.45
N PRO A 71 -2.39 7.96 -4.69
CA PRO A 71 -3.83 8.14 -4.96
C PRO A 71 -4.75 7.08 -4.34
N CYS A 72 -4.32 5.82 -4.25
CA CYS A 72 -5.12 4.74 -3.67
C CYS A 72 -4.97 4.63 -2.13
N GLY A 73 -4.02 5.35 -1.51
CA GLY A 73 -3.85 5.43 -0.06
C GLY A 73 -3.07 4.29 0.60
N GLU A 74 -2.57 3.32 -0.17
CA GLU A 74 -1.88 2.15 0.39
C GLU A 74 -0.41 2.39 0.74
N ILE A 75 0.20 3.48 0.25
CA ILE A 75 1.61 3.78 0.49
C ILE A 75 1.75 5.11 1.22
N SER A 76 2.25 5.08 2.46
CA SER A 76 2.63 6.29 3.19
C SER A 76 3.90 6.89 2.61
N MET A 77 3.90 8.21 2.38
CA MET A 77 4.94 8.91 1.63
C MET A 77 5.40 10.19 2.32
N TYR A 78 6.63 10.59 2.01
CA TYR A 78 7.12 11.95 2.18
C TYR A 78 6.67 12.84 1.02
N PRO A 79 6.80 14.17 1.12
CA PRO A 79 6.49 15.07 0.01
C PRO A 79 7.30 14.72 -1.25
N ASN A 80 6.66 14.89 -2.41
CA ASN A 80 7.30 14.72 -3.72
C ASN A 80 7.87 13.32 -4.01
N GLU A 81 7.38 12.28 -3.32
CA GLU A 81 7.70 10.90 -3.64
C GLU A 81 6.78 10.32 -4.70
N CYS A 82 7.29 9.36 -5.44
CA CYS A 82 6.50 8.43 -6.22
C CYS A 82 7.01 7.00 -6.02
N CYS A 83 6.22 6.01 -6.45
CA CYS A 83 6.57 4.59 -6.32
C CYS A 83 6.22 3.85 -7.61
N ASN A 84 7.23 3.21 -8.22
CA ASN A 84 6.93 2.26 -9.32
C ASN A 84 6.50 0.93 -8.73
N LEU A 85 5.53 0.30 -9.38
CA LEU A 85 4.94 -0.94 -8.93
C LEU A 85 5.19 -2.06 -9.93
N GLY A 86 5.33 -3.27 -9.39
CA GLY A 86 5.37 -4.51 -10.15
C GLY A 86 4.76 -5.65 -9.36
N SER A 87 4.25 -6.67 -10.07
CA SER A 87 3.69 -7.86 -9.44
C SER A 87 4.15 -9.11 -10.17
N ILE A 88 4.70 -10.06 -9.42
CA ILE A 88 5.18 -11.35 -9.94
C ILE A 88 4.04 -12.36 -9.89
N ASN A 89 3.73 -12.98 -11.03
CA ASN A 89 2.72 -14.02 -11.09
C ASN A 89 3.30 -15.34 -10.55
N ILE A 90 3.00 -15.65 -9.28
CA ILE A 90 3.54 -16.84 -8.60
C ILE A 90 3.08 -18.17 -9.19
N VAL A 91 1.99 -18.19 -9.95
CA VAL A 91 1.48 -19.42 -10.61
C VAL A 91 2.51 -20.00 -11.57
N LYS A 92 3.36 -19.14 -12.15
CA LYS A 92 4.40 -19.54 -13.11
C LYS A 92 5.46 -20.45 -12.49
N PHE A 93 5.65 -20.36 -11.18
CA PHE A 93 6.65 -21.14 -10.44
C PHE A 93 6.09 -22.43 -9.82
N ILE A 94 4.79 -22.71 -10.01
CA ILE A 94 4.16 -23.94 -9.52
C ILE A 94 4.32 -25.05 -10.56
N LYS A 95 5.09 -26.06 -10.21
CA LYS A 95 5.28 -27.28 -11.01
C LYS A 95 4.05 -28.19 -10.92
N GLU A 96 3.83 -29.01 -11.96
CA GLU A 96 2.81 -30.05 -11.92
C GLU A 96 3.18 -31.13 -10.90
N GLY A 97 2.19 -31.79 -10.32
CA GLY A 97 2.42 -32.84 -9.34
C GLY A 97 1.20 -33.23 -8.54
N LYS A 98 1.39 -34.11 -7.56
CA LYS A 98 0.33 -34.54 -6.64
C LYS A 98 -0.11 -33.41 -5.73
N THR A 99 -1.34 -33.48 -5.23
CA THR A 99 -1.85 -32.54 -4.21
C THR A 99 -0.97 -32.57 -2.97
N PRO A 100 -0.40 -31.44 -2.53
CA PRO A 100 0.42 -31.37 -1.34
C PRO A 100 -0.38 -31.72 -0.07
N LYS A 101 0.26 -32.41 0.86
CA LYS A 101 -0.33 -32.75 2.16
C LYS A 101 0.25 -31.91 3.31
N ASN A 102 1.39 -31.30 3.09
CA ASN A 102 2.13 -30.49 4.04
C ASN A 102 2.97 -29.43 3.34
N LEU A 103 3.59 -28.55 4.10
CA LEU A 103 4.42 -27.46 3.58
C LEU A 103 5.62 -27.97 2.75
N PHE A 104 6.22 -29.11 3.14
CA PHE A 104 7.34 -29.69 2.41
C PHE A 104 6.93 -30.06 0.98
N ASP A 105 5.77 -30.70 0.81
CA ASP A 105 5.22 -31.05 -0.50
C ASP A 105 4.95 -29.79 -1.36
N VAL A 106 4.49 -28.70 -0.73
CA VAL A 106 4.30 -27.40 -1.42
C VAL A 106 5.64 -26.87 -1.92
N MET A 107 6.67 -26.88 -1.06
CA MET A 107 8.01 -26.41 -1.43
C MET A 107 8.62 -27.24 -2.56
N GLN A 108 8.38 -28.55 -2.62
CA GLN A 108 8.83 -29.41 -3.74
C GLN A 108 8.17 -29.04 -5.08
N ARG A 109 6.98 -28.47 -5.03
CA ARG A 109 6.24 -28.03 -6.23
C ARG A 109 6.50 -26.57 -6.60
N PHE A 110 7.18 -25.82 -5.77
CA PHE A 110 7.51 -24.41 -6.02
C PHE A 110 8.94 -24.27 -6.54
N ASP A 111 9.11 -23.63 -7.69
CA ASP A 111 10.45 -23.33 -8.22
C ASP A 111 11.05 -22.11 -7.55
N SER A 112 11.61 -22.33 -6.36
CA SER A 112 12.20 -21.26 -5.55
C SER A 112 13.39 -20.59 -6.23
N ASN A 113 14.18 -21.34 -7.03
CA ASN A 113 15.36 -20.76 -7.69
C ASN A 113 14.95 -19.75 -8.76
N ASP A 114 14.02 -20.14 -9.64
CA ASP A 114 13.52 -19.26 -10.68
C ASP A 114 12.76 -18.06 -10.08
N PHE A 115 11.98 -18.29 -9.01
CA PHE A 115 11.31 -17.22 -8.28
C PHE A 115 12.30 -16.19 -7.71
N ILE A 116 13.37 -16.64 -7.04
CA ILE A 116 14.42 -15.76 -6.49
C ILE A 116 15.08 -14.95 -7.61
N GLN A 117 15.46 -15.58 -8.71
CA GLN A 117 16.04 -14.88 -9.86
C GLN A 117 15.08 -13.85 -10.44
N THR A 118 13.79 -14.20 -10.55
CA THR A 118 12.76 -13.28 -11.02
C THR A 118 12.59 -12.08 -10.08
N VAL A 119 12.59 -12.29 -8.75
CA VAL A 119 12.55 -11.20 -7.76
C VAL A 119 13.76 -10.27 -7.94
N MET A 120 14.97 -10.84 -8.08
CA MET A 120 16.19 -10.05 -8.27
C MET A 120 16.15 -9.22 -9.55
N HIS A 121 15.72 -9.80 -10.66
CA HIS A 121 15.60 -9.11 -11.94
C HIS A 121 14.51 -8.03 -11.90
N SER A 122 13.36 -8.34 -11.32
CA SER A 122 12.24 -7.38 -11.17
C SER A 122 12.62 -6.19 -10.30
N THR A 123 13.34 -6.43 -9.19
CA THR A 123 13.84 -5.36 -8.32
C THR A 123 14.83 -4.45 -9.05
N ARG A 124 15.78 -5.05 -9.80
CA ARG A 124 16.72 -4.28 -10.63
C ARG A 124 16.00 -3.49 -11.72
N PHE A 125 15.02 -4.11 -12.36
CA PHE A 125 14.22 -3.44 -13.39
C PHE A 125 13.49 -2.22 -12.83
N LEU A 126 12.73 -2.38 -11.72
CA LEU A 126 12.02 -1.26 -11.10
C LEU A 126 12.97 -0.13 -10.66
N ASN A 127 14.14 -0.50 -10.12
CA ASN A 127 15.15 0.49 -9.76
C ASN A 127 15.72 1.21 -10.98
N SER A 128 15.96 0.51 -12.09
CA SER A 128 16.44 1.11 -13.33
C SER A 128 15.41 2.04 -13.99
N VAL A 129 14.11 1.76 -13.82
CA VAL A 129 13.03 2.65 -14.29
C VAL A 129 13.16 4.03 -13.66
N ILE A 130 13.56 4.12 -12.38
CA ILE A 130 13.77 5.40 -11.69
C ILE A 130 14.86 6.23 -12.36
N ASP A 131 15.93 5.60 -12.80
CA ASP A 131 17.05 6.30 -13.48
C ASP A 131 16.66 6.88 -14.86
N HIS A 132 15.55 6.39 -15.42
CA HIS A 132 15.06 6.81 -16.74
C HIS A 132 13.80 7.69 -16.64
N PHE A 133 13.40 8.12 -15.46
CA PHE A 133 12.30 9.05 -15.30
C PHE A 133 12.62 10.40 -15.95
N ASN A 134 11.73 10.84 -16.82
CA ASN A 134 11.77 12.18 -17.41
C ASN A 134 10.74 13.06 -16.71
N ILE A 135 11.11 13.58 -15.55
CA ILE A 135 10.27 14.45 -14.72
C ILE A 135 10.74 15.88 -14.93
N PRO A 136 9.89 16.78 -15.48
CA PRO A 136 10.30 18.16 -15.78
C PRO A 136 10.47 19.02 -14.54
N ASP A 137 9.90 18.63 -13.40
CA ASP A 137 10.05 19.32 -12.13
C ASP A 137 11.30 18.79 -11.40
N GLU A 138 12.24 19.69 -11.12
CA GLU A 138 13.55 19.37 -10.54
C GLU A 138 13.44 18.94 -9.08
N GLU A 139 12.53 19.52 -8.31
CA GLU A 139 12.33 19.16 -6.90
C GLU A 139 11.75 17.75 -6.79
N LEU A 140 10.77 17.45 -7.62
CA LEU A 140 10.16 16.11 -7.69
C LEU A 140 11.18 15.07 -8.17
N LEU A 141 11.96 15.38 -9.22
CA LEU A 141 13.00 14.48 -9.72
C LEU A 141 14.04 14.16 -8.64
N ASN A 142 14.52 15.19 -7.93
CA ASN A 142 15.50 15.03 -6.85
C ASN A 142 14.95 14.17 -5.70
N SER A 143 13.67 14.35 -5.35
CA SER A 143 13.00 13.55 -4.34
C SER A 143 12.91 12.07 -4.77
N VAL A 144 12.48 11.82 -5.99
CA VAL A 144 12.36 10.46 -6.56
C VAL A 144 13.70 9.75 -6.61
N LEU A 145 14.76 10.44 -7.07
CA LEU A 145 16.11 9.88 -7.12
C LEU A 145 16.71 9.63 -5.73
N LYS A 146 16.35 10.47 -4.75
CA LYS A 146 16.81 10.35 -3.36
C LYS A 146 16.19 9.13 -2.66
N TYR A 147 14.86 8.98 -2.76
CA TYR A 147 14.14 7.94 -2.01
C TYR A 147 14.09 6.60 -2.75
N ARG A 148 14.08 6.62 -4.09
CA ARG A 148 14.10 5.44 -4.96
C ARG A 148 13.08 4.38 -4.55
N ARG A 149 11.87 4.81 -4.25
CA ARG A 149 10.83 3.93 -3.73
C ARG A 149 10.29 3.01 -4.83
N ILE A 150 10.26 1.72 -4.54
CA ILE A 150 9.69 0.68 -5.41
C ILE A 150 8.71 -0.18 -4.61
N GLY A 151 7.70 -0.71 -5.28
CA GLY A 151 6.77 -1.69 -4.73
C GLY A 151 6.75 -2.94 -5.59
N LEU A 152 7.29 -4.05 -5.09
CA LEU A 152 7.27 -5.34 -5.77
C LEU A 152 6.45 -6.32 -4.94
N GLY A 153 5.32 -6.74 -5.48
CA GLY A 153 4.42 -7.69 -4.85
C GLY A 153 4.27 -8.99 -5.64
N ILE A 154 3.32 -9.78 -5.20
CA ILE A 154 2.92 -11.01 -5.89
C ILE A 154 1.48 -10.90 -6.38
N MET A 155 1.17 -11.61 -7.45
CA MET A 155 -0.18 -11.82 -7.96
C MET A 155 -0.42 -13.31 -8.21
N GLY A 156 -1.69 -13.69 -8.34
CA GLY A 156 -2.06 -15.07 -8.66
C GLY A 156 -2.12 -16.01 -7.46
N TRP A 157 -2.18 -15.50 -6.21
CA TRP A 157 -2.24 -16.34 -5.00
C TRP A 157 -3.38 -17.37 -5.05
N SER A 158 -4.59 -16.93 -5.33
CA SER A 158 -5.76 -17.79 -5.44
C SER A 158 -5.59 -18.86 -6.53
N TYR A 159 -5.06 -18.48 -7.70
CA TYR A 159 -4.76 -19.43 -8.77
C TYR A 159 -3.65 -20.44 -8.41
N ALA A 160 -2.64 -20.00 -7.67
CA ALA A 160 -1.60 -20.89 -7.15
C ALA A 160 -2.19 -21.96 -6.22
N LEU A 161 -3.07 -21.56 -5.30
CA LEU A 161 -3.77 -22.49 -4.42
C LEU A 161 -4.69 -23.44 -5.19
N MET A 162 -5.42 -22.98 -6.21
CA MET A 162 -6.21 -23.83 -7.10
C MET A 162 -5.33 -24.85 -7.83
N LYS A 163 -4.19 -24.44 -8.37
CA LYS A 163 -3.24 -25.32 -9.06
C LYS A 163 -2.64 -26.37 -8.11
N LEU A 164 -2.44 -25.99 -6.85
CA LEU A 164 -2.00 -26.88 -5.78
C LEU A 164 -3.14 -27.73 -5.19
N LYS A 165 -4.40 -27.40 -5.49
CA LYS A 165 -5.61 -27.99 -4.87
C LYS A 165 -5.65 -27.82 -3.35
N ILE A 166 -5.24 -26.65 -2.88
CA ILE A 166 -5.26 -26.25 -1.47
C ILE A 166 -6.44 -25.30 -1.24
N PRO A 167 -7.36 -25.59 -0.31
CA PRO A 167 -8.43 -24.67 0.05
C PRO A 167 -7.88 -23.33 0.57
N TYR A 168 -8.48 -22.22 0.15
CA TYR A 168 -7.99 -20.87 0.45
C TYR A 168 -7.93 -20.57 1.95
N ASP A 169 -8.90 -21.04 2.72
CA ASP A 169 -9.03 -20.83 4.17
C ASP A 169 -8.33 -21.91 5.02
N SER A 170 -7.57 -22.80 4.38
CA SER A 170 -6.87 -23.89 5.08
C SER A 170 -5.59 -23.42 5.78
N GLN A 171 -5.17 -24.19 6.78
CA GLN A 171 -3.90 -23.96 7.49
C GLN A 171 -2.69 -24.11 6.57
N LEU A 172 -2.78 -24.92 5.53
CA LEU A 172 -1.70 -25.12 4.55
C LEU A 172 -1.56 -23.93 3.58
N ALA A 173 -2.61 -23.12 3.44
CA ALA A 173 -2.59 -21.90 2.63
C ALA A 173 -2.01 -20.69 3.37
N ARG A 174 -1.94 -20.74 4.70
CA ARG A 174 -1.39 -19.69 5.60
C ARG A 174 0.07 -19.93 5.91
#